data_2717e35e4587a1db7ec2e30fd35595dc
#
_entry.id   2717e35e4587a1db7ec2e30fd35595dc
#
_cell.length_a   1.000
_cell.length_b   1.000
_cell.length_c   1.000
_cell.angle_alpha   90.00
_cell.angle_beta   90.00
_cell.angle_gamma   90.00
#
_symmetry.space_group_name_H-M   'P 1'
#
loop_
_entity.id
_entity.type
_entity.pdbx_description
1 polymer ?
#
loop_
_entity_poly.entity_id
_entity_poly.type
_entity_poly.pdbx_seq_one_letter_code
_entity_poly.pdbx_strand_id
1 'polypeptide(L)'
;MMAAPRRWQPFLWRTLVLLVGAFAASSAVMAADALDTIARVRSSIVGVGSFERTRAPPFNFRGTGFVVADGLTVVTNAHVLPTVLDPGRAEVLAVAIPATGTTPASVREATRIAVDYDSDLALLKLSGTPLPALRVRDSSAVREGQEFLLTGYPIGTVLGLVPATHRGIVSAITPIAIPQGRAGDLDAAVVRRLGGSPFPVFQLDATAYPGNSGSPIYDPATGDVLGVVNMVFVKGTKEAALSQPSGITYAVPSSYLEALLQNARSSDKK
;
A
#
# COMPACT_ATOMS: atom_id res chain seq x y z
N MET A 1 -12.26 -76.02 14.97
CA MET A 1 -11.96 -75.17 13.80
C MET A 1 -11.80 -73.78 14.35
N MET A 2 -10.51 -73.33 14.68
CA MET A 2 -10.22 -72.04 15.31
C MET A 2 -9.76 -71.08 14.20
N ALA A 3 -10.42 -69.92 14.10
CA ALA A 3 -10.09 -68.89 13.16
C ALA A 3 -8.92 -68.08 13.68
N ALA A 4 -7.88 -67.86 12.86
CA ALA A 4 -6.70 -67.09 13.16
C ALA A 4 -7.01 -65.57 13.14
N PRO A 5 -6.42 -64.73 14.02
CA PRO A 5 -6.64 -63.30 14.04
C PRO A 5 -5.87 -62.60 12.89
N ARG A 6 -6.60 -61.74 12.12
CA ARG A 6 -6.07 -60.88 11.10
C ARG A 6 -5.09 -59.88 11.74
N ARG A 7 -3.80 -59.96 11.40
CA ARG A 7 -2.79 -58.94 11.71
C ARG A 7 -3.08 -57.68 10.91
N TRP A 8 -3.50 -56.62 11.59
CA TRP A 8 -3.60 -55.29 11.01
C TRP A 8 -2.20 -54.74 10.74
N GLN A 9 -1.97 -54.27 9.52
CA GLN A 9 -0.65 -53.80 9.09
C GLN A 9 -0.39 -52.38 9.63
N PRO A 10 0.69 -52.13 10.39
CA PRO A 10 1.03 -50.80 10.95
C PRO A 10 1.63 -49.85 9.91
N PHE A 11 1.65 -50.23 8.64
CA PHE A 11 2.33 -49.47 7.58
C PHE A 11 1.53 -48.26 7.09
N LEU A 12 0.21 -48.32 7.10
CA LEU A 12 -0.67 -47.21 6.64
C LEU A 12 -0.72 -46.03 7.61
N TRP A 13 -0.53 -46.22 8.90
CA TRP A 13 -0.53 -45.16 9.87
C TRP A 13 0.75 -44.32 9.86
N ARG A 14 1.88 -44.93 9.55
CA ARG A 14 3.18 -44.22 9.46
C ARG A 14 3.25 -43.28 8.27
N THR A 15 2.70 -43.66 7.12
CA THR A 15 2.61 -42.81 5.92
C THR A 15 1.63 -41.66 6.10
N LEU A 16 0.53 -41.84 6.77
CA LEU A 16 -0.46 -40.78 7.04
C LEU A 16 0.09 -39.73 7.99
N VAL A 17 0.79 -40.11 9.04
CA VAL A 17 1.42 -39.17 10.00
C VAL A 17 2.54 -38.36 9.34
N LEU A 18 3.33 -38.95 8.44
CA LEU A 18 4.36 -38.24 7.68
C LEU A 18 3.79 -37.24 6.68
N LEU A 19 2.66 -37.56 6.02
CA LEU A 19 1.97 -36.65 5.09
C LEU A 19 1.33 -35.46 5.82
N VAL A 20 0.69 -35.68 6.96
CA VAL A 20 0.09 -34.63 7.78
C VAL A 20 1.18 -33.72 8.37
N GLY A 21 2.30 -34.31 8.81
CA GLY A 21 3.46 -33.56 9.32
C GLY A 21 4.12 -32.66 8.27
N ALA A 22 4.25 -33.15 7.01
CA ALA A 22 4.81 -32.36 5.92
C ALA A 22 3.91 -31.19 5.50
N PHE A 23 2.58 -31.37 5.54
CA PHE A 23 1.63 -30.31 5.24
C PHE A 23 1.59 -29.21 6.31
N ALA A 24 1.69 -29.60 7.59
CA ALA A 24 1.77 -28.66 8.71
C ALA A 24 3.08 -27.87 8.70
N ALA A 25 4.21 -28.48 8.33
CA ALA A 25 5.49 -27.82 8.22
C ALA A 25 5.52 -26.77 7.10
N SER A 26 4.92 -27.07 5.93
CA SER A 26 4.85 -26.13 4.82
C SER A 26 4.02 -24.88 5.15
N SER A 27 2.91 -25.05 5.86
CA SER A 27 2.07 -23.92 6.29
C SER A 27 2.77 -23.02 7.33
N ALA A 28 3.57 -23.61 8.22
CA ALA A 28 4.31 -22.87 9.23
C ALA A 28 5.47 -22.04 8.61
N VAL A 29 6.16 -22.56 7.60
CA VAL A 29 7.21 -21.83 6.87
C VAL A 29 6.63 -20.63 6.13
N MET A 30 5.50 -20.77 5.42
CA MET A 30 4.84 -19.66 4.73
C MET A 30 4.34 -18.57 5.68
N ALA A 31 3.88 -18.95 6.88
CA ALA A 31 3.45 -17.98 7.89
C ALA A 31 4.63 -17.22 8.52
N ALA A 32 5.75 -17.88 8.75
CA ALA A 32 6.98 -17.25 9.27
C ALA A 32 7.53 -16.22 8.27
N ASP A 33 7.56 -16.56 6.97
CA ASP A 33 8.01 -15.64 5.90
C ASP A 33 7.16 -14.37 5.84
N ALA A 34 5.83 -14.48 6.03
CA ALA A 34 4.95 -13.32 6.01
C ALA A 34 5.17 -12.37 7.20
N LEU A 35 5.45 -12.89 8.41
CA LEU A 35 5.74 -12.09 9.59
C LEU A 35 7.03 -11.27 9.42
N ASP A 36 8.10 -11.92 8.93
CA ASP A 36 9.37 -11.27 8.67
C ASP A 36 9.23 -10.22 7.54
N THR A 37 8.44 -10.52 6.52
CA THR A 37 8.14 -9.59 5.44
C THR A 37 7.39 -8.37 5.97
N ILE A 38 6.37 -8.54 6.81
CA ILE A 38 5.66 -7.43 7.44
C ILE A 38 6.62 -6.56 8.26
N ALA A 39 7.47 -7.17 9.09
CA ALA A 39 8.43 -6.44 9.92
C ALA A 39 9.39 -5.59 9.07
N ARG A 40 9.89 -6.15 7.98
CA ARG A 40 10.77 -5.47 7.02
C ARG A 40 10.04 -4.32 6.30
N VAL A 41 8.86 -4.57 5.76
CA VAL A 41 8.07 -3.59 5.00
C VAL A 41 7.68 -2.41 5.88
N ARG A 42 7.27 -2.64 7.14
CA ARG A 42 6.86 -1.58 8.07
C ARG A 42 7.89 -0.47 8.24
N SER A 43 9.18 -0.78 8.16
CA SER A 43 10.26 0.20 8.28
C SER A 43 10.36 1.17 7.09
N SER A 44 9.71 0.83 5.99
CA SER A 44 9.66 1.62 4.76
C SER A 44 8.36 2.43 4.62
N ILE A 45 7.38 2.24 5.53
CA ILE A 45 6.08 2.93 5.48
C ILE A 45 6.16 4.25 6.23
N VAL A 46 5.70 5.31 5.60
CA VAL A 46 5.77 6.67 6.11
C VAL A 46 4.42 7.39 6.00
N GLY A 47 4.18 8.38 6.85
CA GLY A 47 3.04 9.27 6.73
C GLY A 47 3.37 10.45 5.81
N VAL A 48 2.48 10.80 4.90
CA VAL A 48 2.61 11.97 4.02
C VAL A 48 1.64 13.05 4.43
N GLY A 49 2.09 14.30 4.43
CA GLY A 49 1.26 15.44 4.81
C GLY A 49 1.99 16.77 4.73
N SER A 50 1.56 17.73 5.53
CA SER A 50 2.24 19.01 5.68
C SER A 50 2.70 19.25 7.12
N PHE A 51 3.75 20.03 7.28
CA PHE A 51 4.30 20.40 8.57
C PHE A 51 4.32 21.92 8.71
N GLU A 52 3.80 22.39 9.84
CA GLU A 52 3.82 23.80 10.26
C GLU A 52 4.18 23.83 11.74
N ARG A 53 5.30 24.44 12.09
CA ARG A 53 5.85 24.38 13.46
C ARG A 53 4.92 24.95 14.53
N THR A 54 4.10 25.94 14.18
CA THR A 54 3.22 26.66 15.12
C THR A 54 1.82 26.04 15.23
N ARG A 55 1.48 25.08 14.36
CA ARG A 55 0.20 24.37 14.39
C ARG A 55 0.19 23.31 15.50
N ALA A 56 -0.96 23.03 16.05
CA ALA A 56 -1.19 21.96 17.02
C ALA A 56 -2.23 20.96 16.49
N PRO A 57 -1.89 19.71 16.12
CA PRO A 57 -0.52 19.17 16.05
C PRO A 57 0.27 19.76 14.85
N PRO A 58 1.62 19.81 14.92
CA PRO A 58 2.43 20.42 13.87
C PRO A 58 2.35 19.68 12.52
N PHE A 59 2.26 18.35 12.55
CA PHE A 59 2.13 17.52 11.35
C PHE A 59 0.65 17.26 11.04
N ASN A 60 0.22 17.65 9.85
CA ASN A 60 -1.11 17.39 9.31
C ASN A 60 -1.05 16.19 8.35
N PHE A 61 -1.40 15.01 8.86
CA PHE A 61 -1.42 13.78 8.08
C PHE A 61 -2.50 13.81 7.02
N ARG A 62 -2.17 13.35 5.81
CA ARG A 62 -3.09 13.29 4.67
C ARG A 62 -3.24 11.87 4.08
N GLY A 63 -2.19 11.07 4.16
CA GLY A 63 -2.20 9.69 3.64
C GLY A 63 -0.88 8.99 3.89
N THR A 64 -0.81 7.78 3.40
CA THR A 64 0.35 6.90 3.50
C THR A 64 1.31 7.14 2.34
N GLY A 65 2.58 6.87 2.55
CA GLY A 65 3.60 6.71 1.53
C GLY A 65 4.53 5.57 1.89
N PHE A 66 5.39 5.21 0.95
CA PHE A 66 6.43 4.21 1.18
C PHE A 66 7.70 4.55 0.41
N VAL A 67 8.82 4.11 0.95
CA VAL A 67 10.16 4.41 0.45
C VAL A 67 10.58 3.41 -0.62
N VAL A 68 11.17 3.90 -1.70
CA VAL A 68 11.66 3.09 -2.83
C VAL A 68 13.04 3.55 -3.31
N ALA A 69 13.59 2.84 -4.28
CA ALA A 69 14.79 3.19 -5.02
C ALA A 69 16.01 3.42 -4.11
N ASP A 70 16.46 4.65 -4.00
CA ASP A 70 17.66 5.07 -3.28
C ASP A 70 17.46 5.26 -1.75
N GLY A 71 16.28 4.92 -1.25
CA GLY A 71 15.95 5.14 0.17
C GLY A 71 15.60 6.61 0.50
N LEU A 72 15.57 7.49 -0.48
CA LEU A 72 15.20 8.90 -0.35
C LEU A 72 14.02 9.28 -1.23
N THR A 73 13.51 8.33 -2.02
CA THR A 73 12.32 8.52 -2.86
C THR A 73 11.11 7.91 -2.19
N VAL A 74 10.08 8.72 -1.97
CA VAL A 74 8.79 8.30 -1.37
C VAL A 74 7.71 8.31 -2.44
N VAL A 75 6.94 7.23 -2.49
CA VAL A 75 5.76 7.07 -3.33
C VAL A 75 4.52 7.35 -2.52
N THR A 76 3.55 8.04 -3.11
CA THR A 76 2.20 8.24 -2.57
C THR A 76 1.21 8.51 -3.70
N ASN A 77 -0.07 8.80 -3.39
CA ASN A 77 -1.01 9.28 -4.41
C ASN A 77 -0.89 10.80 -4.62
N ALA A 78 -1.23 11.26 -5.83
CA ALA A 78 -1.23 12.69 -6.15
C ALA A 78 -2.26 13.47 -5.30
N HIS A 79 -3.45 12.90 -5.05
CA HIS A 79 -4.49 13.53 -4.22
C HIS A 79 -4.12 13.64 -2.74
N VAL A 80 -3.13 12.88 -2.26
CA VAL A 80 -2.60 12.97 -0.89
C VAL A 80 -1.80 14.26 -0.69
N LEU A 81 -1.20 14.79 -1.76
CA LEU A 81 -0.41 16.02 -1.67
C LEU A 81 -1.30 17.21 -1.28
N PRO A 82 -0.80 18.13 -0.44
CA PRO A 82 -1.51 19.38 -0.18
C PRO A 82 -1.65 20.19 -1.47
N THR A 83 -2.87 20.66 -1.74
CA THR A 83 -3.17 21.49 -2.92
C THR A 83 -2.52 22.86 -2.80
N VAL A 84 -2.53 23.41 -1.58
CA VAL A 84 -1.94 24.71 -1.23
C VAL A 84 -1.19 24.52 0.09
N LEU A 85 0.00 25.07 0.16
CA LEU A 85 0.78 25.24 1.38
C LEU A 85 0.71 26.74 1.77
N ASP A 86 0.72 27.07 3.05
CA ASP A 86 0.70 28.45 3.51
C ASP A 86 2.14 28.97 3.73
N PRO A 87 2.69 29.77 2.77
CA PRO A 87 4.04 30.30 2.93
C PRO A 87 4.15 31.30 4.11
N GLY A 88 3.05 31.99 4.44
CA GLY A 88 3.02 32.95 5.55
C GLY A 88 3.23 32.29 6.91
N ARG A 89 2.95 30.99 7.00
CA ARG A 89 3.16 30.16 8.19
C ARG A 89 4.35 29.20 8.07
N ALA A 90 5.14 29.33 7.01
CA ALA A 90 6.23 28.41 6.68
C ALA A 90 5.76 26.94 6.69
N GLU A 91 4.55 26.69 6.16
CA GLU A 91 4.04 25.34 5.99
C GLU A 91 4.77 24.66 4.82
N VAL A 92 5.26 23.44 5.03
CA VAL A 92 6.01 22.65 4.05
C VAL A 92 5.38 21.30 3.82
N LEU A 93 5.59 20.74 2.62
CA LEU A 93 5.32 19.34 2.35
C LEU A 93 6.28 18.49 3.18
N ALA A 94 5.76 17.51 3.90
CA ALA A 94 6.57 16.74 4.82
C ALA A 94 6.16 15.28 4.89
N VAL A 95 7.11 14.46 5.35
CA VAL A 95 6.97 13.03 5.57
C VAL A 95 7.27 12.72 7.02
N ALA A 96 6.32 12.09 7.69
CA ALA A 96 6.48 11.59 9.05
C ALA A 96 7.01 10.16 9.02
N ILE A 97 8.13 9.94 9.65
CA ILE A 97 8.84 8.66 9.77
C ILE A 97 8.53 8.12 11.16
N PRO A 98 7.91 6.92 11.29
CA PRO A 98 7.59 6.34 12.59
C PRO A 98 8.85 5.98 13.37
N ALA A 99 8.72 5.83 14.68
CA ALA A 99 9.77 5.27 15.50
C ALA A 99 10.05 3.82 15.10
N THR A 100 11.33 3.44 15.06
CA THR A 100 11.77 2.08 14.72
C THR A 100 12.88 1.65 15.66
N GLY A 101 12.63 0.65 16.50
CA GLY A 101 13.58 0.21 17.51
C GLY A 101 13.97 1.38 18.44
N THR A 102 15.25 1.76 18.44
CA THR A 102 15.79 2.88 19.23
C THR A 102 15.73 4.22 18.51
N THR A 103 15.34 4.26 17.23
CA THR A 103 15.23 5.50 16.44
C THR A 103 13.88 6.17 16.73
N PRO A 104 13.86 7.40 17.25
CA PRO A 104 12.62 8.11 17.53
C PRO A 104 11.90 8.51 16.25
N ALA A 105 10.59 8.71 16.35
CA ALA A 105 9.79 9.28 15.26
C ALA A 105 10.33 10.66 14.88
N SER A 106 10.31 10.97 13.59
CA SER A 106 10.79 12.22 13.04
C SER A 106 9.94 12.70 11.87
N VAL A 107 10.00 14.00 11.59
CA VAL A 107 9.39 14.60 10.40
C VAL A 107 10.49 15.17 9.54
N ARG A 108 10.47 14.87 8.24
CA ARG A 108 11.41 15.44 7.25
C ARG A 108 10.63 16.21 6.20
N GLU A 109 11.17 17.34 5.82
CA GLU A 109 10.68 18.06 4.64
C GLU A 109 10.88 17.22 3.38
N ALA A 110 9.92 17.32 2.47
CA ALA A 110 9.90 16.60 1.22
C ALA A 110 9.69 17.54 0.04
N THR A 111 10.35 17.24 -1.08
CA THR A 111 10.15 17.97 -2.34
C THR A 111 9.44 17.07 -3.33
N ARG A 112 8.42 17.59 -4.01
CA ARG A 112 7.74 16.88 -5.09
C ARG A 112 8.66 16.83 -6.32
N ILE A 113 8.98 15.62 -6.81
CA ILE A 113 9.84 15.43 -7.98
C ILE A 113 9.09 14.98 -9.23
N ALA A 114 7.98 14.26 -9.07
CA ALA A 114 7.12 13.87 -10.19
C ALA A 114 5.68 13.68 -9.73
N VAL A 115 4.74 13.91 -10.63
CA VAL A 115 3.31 13.61 -10.43
C VAL A 115 2.72 13.12 -11.74
N ASP A 116 1.99 12.02 -11.66
CA ASP A 116 1.10 11.54 -12.71
C ASP A 116 -0.33 11.64 -12.17
N TYR A 117 -1.09 12.60 -12.70
CA TYR A 117 -2.47 12.81 -12.29
C TYR A 117 -3.43 11.79 -12.90
N ASP A 118 -3.06 11.14 -13.99
CA ASP A 118 -3.90 10.14 -14.66
C ASP A 118 -3.92 8.84 -13.84
N SER A 119 -2.79 8.36 -13.40
CA SER A 119 -2.67 7.23 -12.49
C SER A 119 -2.79 7.61 -11.00
N ASP A 120 -2.87 8.91 -10.68
CA ASP A 120 -2.91 9.43 -9.31
C ASP A 120 -1.70 9.02 -8.45
N LEU A 121 -0.51 9.04 -9.04
CA LEU A 121 0.74 8.73 -8.38
C LEU A 121 1.62 9.98 -8.22
N ALA A 122 2.39 10.02 -7.14
CA ALA A 122 3.36 11.08 -6.89
C ALA A 122 4.65 10.52 -6.30
N LEU A 123 5.77 11.16 -6.67
CA LEU A 123 7.09 10.90 -6.11
C LEU A 123 7.58 12.12 -5.35
N LEU A 124 8.06 11.88 -4.14
CA LEU A 124 8.66 12.88 -3.28
C LEU A 124 10.13 12.54 -3.04
N LYS A 125 10.97 13.54 -2.89
CA LYS A 125 12.37 13.41 -2.51
C LYS A 125 12.57 13.87 -1.09
N LEU A 126 13.25 13.05 -0.30
CA LEU A 126 13.72 13.38 1.04
C LEU A 126 15.20 13.78 0.98
N SER A 127 15.62 14.57 1.96
CA SER A 127 17.02 14.81 2.27
C SER A 127 17.47 13.97 3.47
N GLY A 128 18.79 13.84 3.65
CA GLY A 128 19.40 13.19 4.80
C GLY A 128 19.67 11.69 4.60
N THR A 129 19.65 10.93 5.69
CA THR A 129 20.00 9.51 5.67
C THR A 129 18.94 8.68 4.93
N PRO A 130 19.33 7.81 4.00
CA PRO A 130 18.41 6.88 3.34
C PRO A 130 17.65 6.00 4.34
N LEU A 131 16.38 5.74 4.01
CA LEU A 131 15.50 4.82 4.74
C LEU A 131 15.49 3.45 4.04
N PRO A 132 15.07 2.39 4.72
CA PRO A 132 14.82 1.10 4.07
C PRO A 132 13.88 1.27 2.88
N ALA A 133 14.27 0.74 1.71
CA ALA A 133 13.51 0.90 0.47
C ALA A 133 12.86 -0.41 0.06
N LEU A 134 11.61 -0.35 -0.40
CA LEU A 134 10.91 -1.47 -1.00
C LEU A 134 11.31 -1.61 -2.46
N ARG A 135 11.35 -2.85 -2.93
CA ARG A 135 11.50 -3.16 -4.34
C ARG A 135 10.15 -3.06 -5.03
N VAL A 136 10.10 -2.30 -6.11
CA VAL A 136 8.94 -2.28 -7.01
C VAL A 136 9.12 -3.42 -8.01
N ARG A 137 8.09 -4.25 -8.20
CA ARG A 137 8.08 -5.35 -9.17
C ARG A 137 7.05 -5.03 -10.26
N ASP A 138 7.37 -5.40 -11.48
CA ASP A 138 6.40 -5.34 -12.58
C ASP A 138 5.14 -6.14 -12.21
N SER A 139 4.00 -5.48 -12.31
CA SER A 139 2.68 -6.04 -11.99
C SER A 139 2.00 -6.76 -13.14
N SER A 140 2.62 -6.88 -14.30
CA SER A 140 2.05 -7.58 -15.47
C SER A 140 1.75 -9.07 -15.20
N ALA A 141 2.47 -9.68 -14.26
CA ALA A 141 2.27 -11.07 -13.83
C ALA A 141 1.24 -11.24 -12.70
N VAL A 142 0.68 -10.16 -12.15
CA VAL A 142 -0.35 -10.24 -11.12
C VAL A 142 -1.64 -10.83 -11.71
N ARG A 143 -2.28 -11.71 -10.96
CA ARG A 143 -3.50 -12.42 -11.39
C ARG A 143 -4.60 -12.30 -10.35
N GLU A 144 -5.83 -12.42 -10.79
CA GLU A 144 -7.00 -12.54 -9.91
C GLU A 144 -6.84 -13.79 -9.02
N GLY A 145 -7.25 -13.65 -7.76
CA GLY A 145 -7.03 -14.64 -6.71
C GLY A 145 -5.65 -14.58 -6.04
N GLN A 146 -4.70 -13.77 -6.54
CA GLN A 146 -3.39 -13.61 -5.92
C GLN A 146 -3.51 -12.92 -4.57
N GLU A 147 -2.89 -13.49 -3.54
CA GLU A 147 -2.78 -12.88 -2.22
C GLU A 147 -1.83 -11.69 -2.23
N PHE A 148 -2.14 -10.71 -1.39
CA PHE A 148 -1.27 -9.58 -1.09
C PHE A 148 -1.37 -9.20 0.39
N LEU A 149 -0.39 -8.46 0.85
CA LEU A 149 -0.44 -7.68 2.08
C LEU A 149 -0.51 -6.19 1.73
N LEU A 150 -1.20 -5.42 2.58
CA LEU A 150 -1.33 -3.97 2.53
C LEU A 150 -0.88 -3.41 3.87
N THR A 151 0.08 -2.49 3.89
CA THR A 151 0.49 -1.81 5.13
C THR A 151 0.39 -0.30 4.97
N GLY A 152 -0.33 0.35 5.88
CA GLY A 152 -0.52 1.80 5.86
C GLY A 152 -1.02 2.33 7.19
N TYR A 153 -1.49 3.59 7.20
CA TYR A 153 -1.99 4.27 8.39
C TYR A 153 -3.52 4.45 8.28
N PRO A 154 -4.32 3.42 8.63
CA PRO A 154 -5.76 3.56 8.67
C PRO A 154 -6.15 4.61 9.71
N ILE A 155 -7.16 5.46 9.36
CA ILE A 155 -7.70 6.51 10.25
C ILE A 155 -6.64 7.56 10.70
N GLY A 156 -5.45 7.52 10.10
CA GLY A 156 -4.42 8.56 10.27
C GLY A 156 -3.91 8.70 11.69
N THR A 157 -3.86 9.96 12.18
CA THR A 157 -3.28 10.30 13.48
C THR A 157 -4.18 9.98 14.68
N VAL A 158 -5.42 9.56 14.49
CA VAL A 158 -6.35 9.24 15.60
C VAL A 158 -5.82 8.08 16.45
N LEU A 159 -5.15 7.11 15.82
CA LEU A 159 -4.51 5.98 16.51
C LEU A 159 -2.99 6.18 16.69
N GLY A 160 -2.48 7.38 16.40
CA GLY A 160 -1.05 7.62 16.23
C GLY A 160 -0.56 7.08 14.87
N LEU A 161 0.68 7.40 14.49
CA LEU A 161 1.31 6.86 13.27
C LEU A 161 1.82 5.44 13.52
N VAL A 162 0.89 4.51 13.79
CA VAL A 162 1.17 3.08 13.92
C VAL A 162 0.70 2.39 12.65
N PRO A 163 1.61 1.85 11.81
CA PRO A 163 1.19 1.20 10.58
C PRO A 163 0.48 -0.12 10.89
N ALA A 164 -0.68 -0.32 10.25
CA ALA A 164 -1.46 -1.56 10.30
C ALA A 164 -1.33 -2.33 9.00
N THR A 165 -1.23 -3.67 9.12
CA THR A 165 -1.17 -4.56 7.96
C THR A 165 -2.48 -5.33 7.81
N HIS A 166 -3.01 -5.34 6.60
CA HIS A 166 -4.17 -6.11 6.18
C HIS A 166 -3.75 -7.15 5.14
N ARG A 167 -4.48 -8.26 5.06
CA ARG A 167 -4.31 -9.30 4.04
C ARG A 167 -5.56 -9.36 3.19
N GLY A 168 -5.39 -9.58 1.89
CA GLY A 168 -6.48 -9.74 0.95
C GLY A 168 -6.05 -10.45 -0.32
N ILE A 169 -6.96 -10.50 -1.27
CA ILE A 169 -6.72 -11.01 -2.63
C ILE A 169 -7.05 -9.97 -3.68
N VAL A 170 -6.41 -10.06 -4.83
CA VAL A 170 -6.81 -9.33 -6.04
C VAL A 170 -8.08 -9.99 -6.56
N SER A 171 -9.24 -9.35 -6.36
CA SER A 171 -10.54 -9.91 -6.73
C SER A 171 -10.83 -9.81 -8.22
N ALA A 172 -10.36 -8.72 -8.86
CA ALA A 172 -10.49 -8.50 -10.29
C ALA A 172 -9.41 -7.56 -10.81
N ILE A 173 -9.09 -7.69 -12.09
CA ILE A 173 -8.30 -6.70 -12.86
C ILE A 173 -9.29 -6.06 -13.83
N THR A 174 -9.67 -4.81 -13.57
CA THR A 174 -10.75 -4.14 -14.28
C THR A 174 -10.31 -2.77 -14.79
N PRO A 175 -10.76 -2.33 -15.96
CA PRO A 175 -10.63 -0.93 -16.33
C PRO A 175 -11.23 -0.05 -15.23
N ILE A 176 -10.61 1.09 -14.95
CA ILE A 176 -11.16 2.04 -14.01
C ILE A 176 -12.57 2.45 -14.49
N ALA A 177 -13.58 1.86 -13.85
CA ALA A 177 -14.96 2.24 -14.08
C ALA A 177 -15.25 3.41 -13.15
N ILE A 178 -15.31 4.61 -13.70
CA ILE A 178 -15.77 5.76 -12.93
C ILE A 178 -17.24 5.49 -12.61
N PRO A 179 -17.60 5.40 -11.33
CA PRO A 179 -18.98 5.24 -10.96
C PRO A 179 -19.77 6.40 -11.55
N GLN A 180 -20.81 6.12 -12.36
CA GLN A 180 -21.72 7.14 -12.86
C GLN A 180 -22.50 7.71 -11.67
N GLY A 181 -21.94 8.75 -11.03
CA GLY A 181 -22.65 9.68 -10.18
C GLY A 181 -23.45 10.68 -11.04
N ARG A 182 -24.27 11.50 -10.41
CA ARG A 182 -24.92 12.62 -11.12
C ARG A 182 -23.84 13.57 -11.62
N ALA A 183 -24.02 14.14 -12.81
CA ALA A 183 -23.04 15.04 -13.43
C ALA A 183 -22.63 16.25 -12.56
N GLY A 184 -23.40 16.58 -11.52
CA GLY A 184 -23.08 17.62 -10.54
C GLY A 184 -22.07 17.24 -9.46
N ASP A 185 -21.70 15.95 -9.33
CA ASP A 185 -20.75 15.45 -8.32
C ASP A 185 -19.33 15.27 -8.87
N LEU A 186 -19.11 15.70 -10.13
CA LEU A 186 -17.83 15.55 -10.81
C LEU A 186 -16.92 16.74 -10.45
N ASP A 187 -15.88 16.50 -9.67
CA ASP A 187 -14.80 17.47 -9.52
C ASP A 187 -13.91 17.50 -10.78
N ALA A 188 -13.10 18.55 -10.92
CA ALA A 188 -12.24 18.75 -12.09
C ALA A 188 -11.20 17.61 -12.27
N ALA A 189 -10.86 16.87 -11.23
CA ALA A 189 -9.94 15.74 -11.29
C ALA A 189 -10.64 14.50 -11.88
N VAL A 190 -11.90 14.28 -11.50
CA VAL A 190 -12.74 13.22 -12.05
C VAL A 190 -13.05 13.49 -13.54
N VAL A 191 -13.39 14.74 -13.89
CA VAL A 191 -13.63 15.15 -15.29
C VAL A 191 -12.40 14.93 -16.16
N ARG A 192 -11.21 15.25 -15.67
CA ARG A 192 -9.94 15.03 -16.38
C ARG A 192 -9.67 13.55 -16.62
N ARG A 193 -9.96 12.70 -15.66
CA ARG A 193 -9.84 11.23 -15.78
C ARG A 193 -10.86 10.64 -16.77
N LEU A 194 -12.08 11.21 -16.83
CA LEU A 194 -13.10 10.79 -17.81
C LEU A 194 -12.66 11.04 -19.26
N GLY A 195 -11.82 12.05 -19.50
CA GLY A 195 -11.25 12.35 -20.81
C GLY A 195 -10.01 11.54 -21.17
N GLY A 196 -9.42 10.79 -20.21
CA GLY A 196 -8.26 9.92 -20.42
C GLY A 196 -8.66 8.52 -20.91
N SER A 197 -7.67 7.76 -21.40
CA SER A 197 -7.87 6.35 -21.72
C SER A 197 -8.06 5.54 -20.45
N PRO A 198 -9.08 4.68 -20.34
CA PRO A 198 -9.23 3.77 -19.20
C PRO A 198 -7.97 2.91 -19.04
N PHE A 199 -7.46 2.82 -17.84
CA PHE A 199 -6.34 1.93 -17.53
C PHE A 199 -6.77 0.88 -16.50
N PRO A 200 -6.18 -0.34 -16.50
CA PRO A 200 -6.53 -1.39 -15.56
C PRO A 200 -6.11 -1.01 -14.14
N VAL A 201 -6.97 -1.31 -13.18
CA VAL A 201 -6.70 -1.24 -11.75
C VAL A 201 -6.97 -2.59 -11.10
N PHE A 202 -6.35 -2.85 -9.98
CA PHE A 202 -6.66 -4.00 -9.15
C PHE A 202 -7.83 -3.66 -8.24
N GLN A 203 -8.93 -4.42 -8.36
CA GLN A 203 -9.97 -4.46 -7.36
C GLN A 203 -9.54 -5.46 -6.28
N LEU A 204 -9.60 -5.05 -5.04
CA LEU A 204 -9.09 -5.79 -3.90
C LEU A 204 -10.23 -6.21 -2.97
N ASP A 205 -10.22 -7.46 -2.51
CA ASP A 205 -11.02 -7.91 -1.36
C ASP A 205 -10.22 -7.60 -0.09
N ALA A 206 -10.30 -6.35 0.30
CA ALA A 206 -9.71 -5.85 1.53
C ALA A 206 -10.39 -4.54 1.93
N THR A 207 -10.62 -4.37 3.22
CA THR A 207 -11.10 -3.09 3.74
C THR A 207 -9.94 -2.12 3.85
N ALA A 208 -10.05 -0.98 3.17
CA ALA A 208 -9.17 0.14 3.39
C ALA A 208 -9.94 1.32 3.99
N TYR A 209 -9.27 2.04 4.87
CA TYR A 209 -9.82 3.20 5.58
C TYR A 209 -9.17 4.50 5.07
N PRO A 210 -9.81 5.66 5.30
CA PRO A 210 -9.17 6.96 5.08
C PRO A 210 -7.80 7.00 5.74
N GLY A 211 -6.77 7.40 4.97
CA GLY A 211 -5.36 7.32 5.40
C GLY A 211 -4.58 6.19 4.72
N ASN A 212 -5.23 5.15 4.22
CA ASN A 212 -4.56 4.10 3.44
C ASN A 212 -4.23 4.51 1.98
N SER A 213 -4.75 5.64 1.48
CA SER A 213 -4.30 6.19 0.18
C SER A 213 -2.79 6.31 0.14
N GLY A 214 -2.15 5.78 -0.91
CA GLY A 214 -0.70 5.75 -1.08
C GLY A 214 0.01 4.57 -0.41
N SER A 215 -0.70 3.68 0.27
CA SER A 215 -0.12 2.46 0.85
C SER A 215 0.29 1.47 -0.25
N PRO A 216 1.42 0.75 -0.09
CA PRO A 216 1.76 -0.35 -0.98
C PRO A 216 0.87 -1.56 -0.74
N ILE A 217 0.46 -2.24 -1.81
CA ILE A 217 0.14 -3.66 -1.77
C ILE A 217 1.38 -4.43 -2.22
N TYR A 218 1.69 -5.52 -1.55
CA TYR A 218 2.93 -6.25 -1.79
C TYR A 218 2.78 -7.76 -1.62
N ASP A 219 3.68 -8.49 -2.24
CA ASP A 219 3.76 -9.94 -2.19
C ASP A 219 4.10 -10.40 -0.75
N PRO A 220 3.31 -11.32 -0.15
CA PRO A 220 3.53 -11.76 1.23
C PRO A 220 4.87 -12.43 1.49
N ALA A 221 5.45 -13.11 0.50
CA ALA A 221 6.70 -13.83 0.65
C ALA A 221 7.92 -12.92 0.44
N THR A 222 7.88 -12.06 -0.59
CA THR A 222 9.05 -11.26 -0.98
C THR A 222 9.04 -9.83 -0.46
N GLY A 223 7.85 -9.26 -0.20
CA GLY A 223 7.68 -7.84 0.12
C GLY A 223 7.77 -6.92 -1.09
N ASP A 224 7.82 -7.48 -2.31
CA ASP A 224 7.85 -6.69 -3.54
C ASP A 224 6.53 -5.97 -3.75
N VAL A 225 6.59 -4.69 -4.07
CA VAL A 225 5.42 -3.87 -4.31
C VAL A 225 4.76 -4.28 -5.62
N LEU A 226 3.45 -4.55 -5.56
CA LEU A 226 2.59 -4.95 -6.67
C LEU A 226 1.69 -3.81 -7.14
N GLY A 227 1.43 -2.82 -6.27
CA GLY A 227 0.57 -1.68 -6.59
C GLY A 227 0.46 -0.69 -5.43
N VAL A 228 -0.28 0.39 -5.67
CA VAL A 228 -0.49 1.49 -4.74
C VAL A 228 -1.98 1.68 -4.49
N VAL A 229 -2.41 1.58 -3.24
CA VAL A 229 -3.82 1.75 -2.85
C VAL A 229 -4.32 3.14 -3.20
N ASN A 230 -5.51 3.19 -3.79
CA ASN A 230 -6.16 4.44 -4.18
C ASN A 230 -7.61 4.46 -3.67
N MET A 231 -7.86 5.26 -2.64
CA MET A 231 -9.18 5.36 -2.00
C MET A 231 -10.15 6.31 -2.73
N VAL A 232 -9.68 7.09 -3.71
CA VAL A 232 -10.55 8.00 -4.49
C VAL A 232 -11.54 7.23 -5.36
N PHE A 233 -11.22 5.99 -5.70
CA PHE A 233 -12.09 5.14 -6.51
C PHE A 233 -13.24 4.50 -5.72
N VAL A 234 -13.23 4.62 -4.40
CA VAL A 234 -14.32 4.13 -3.53
C VAL A 234 -15.42 5.18 -3.44
N LYS A 235 -16.67 4.78 -3.72
CA LYS A 235 -17.84 5.69 -3.65
C LYS A 235 -18.09 6.15 -2.21
N GLY A 236 -18.32 7.45 -2.03
CA GLY A 236 -18.88 8.01 -0.81
C GLY A 236 -18.01 9.09 -0.16
N THR A 237 -18.55 9.74 0.88
CA THR A 237 -17.82 10.69 1.71
C THR A 237 -16.89 9.95 2.67
N LYS A 238 -15.91 10.66 3.24
CA LYS A 238 -15.02 10.10 4.29
C LYS A 238 -15.82 9.54 5.46
N GLU A 239 -16.93 10.20 5.82
CA GLU A 239 -17.83 9.80 6.89
C GLU A 239 -18.57 8.50 6.55
N ALA A 240 -19.03 8.35 5.30
CA ALA A 240 -19.65 7.11 4.83
C ALA A 240 -18.65 5.95 4.80
N ALA A 241 -17.41 6.19 4.40
CA ALA A 241 -16.35 5.16 4.42
C ALA A 241 -15.96 4.71 5.84
N LEU A 242 -16.14 5.58 6.84
CA LEU A 242 -15.93 5.24 8.25
C LEU A 242 -17.11 4.50 8.87
N SER A 243 -18.36 4.89 8.51
CA SER A 243 -19.58 4.31 9.08
C SER A 243 -20.02 3.02 8.39
N GLN A 244 -19.73 2.88 7.10
CA GLN A 244 -20.04 1.71 6.29
C GLN A 244 -18.82 1.37 5.40
N PRO A 245 -17.76 0.78 5.96
CA PRO A 245 -16.57 0.43 5.18
C PRO A 245 -16.95 -0.59 4.10
N SER A 246 -16.62 -0.27 2.85
CA SER A 246 -16.74 -1.19 1.74
C SER A 246 -15.61 -2.23 1.86
N GLY A 247 -15.93 -3.52 1.71
CA GLY A 247 -14.93 -4.58 1.55
C GLY A 247 -14.18 -4.50 0.21
N ILE A 248 -14.51 -3.52 -0.65
CA ILE A 248 -13.90 -3.33 -1.96
C ILE A 248 -12.97 -2.12 -1.91
N THR A 249 -11.73 -2.33 -2.28
CA THR A 249 -10.70 -1.31 -2.39
C THR A 249 -10.05 -1.41 -3.78
N TYR A 250 -9.40 -0.36 -4.24
CA TYR A 250 -8.69 -0.36 -5.51
C TYR A 250 -7.21 -0.02 -5.32
N ALA A 251 -6.36 -0.57 -6.18
CA ALA A 251 -4.96 -0.20 -6.26
C ALA A 251 -4.53 0.03 -7.72
N VAL A 252 -3.66 1.01 -7.89
CA VAL A 252 -2.97 1.28 -9.16
C VAL A 252 -1.84 0.25 -9.30
N PRO A 253 -1.76 -0.51 -10.41
CA PRO A 253 -0.68 -1.45 -10.65
C PRO A 253 0.71 -0.82 -10.59
N SER A 254 1.68 -1.53 -10.06
CA SER A 254 3.05 -1.03 -9.92
C SER A 254 3.77 -0.73 -11.24
N SER A 255 3.31 -1.26 -12.37
CA SER A 255 3.83 -0.91 -13.70
C SER A 255 3.73 0.60 -14.00
N TYR A 256 2.66 1.27 -13.53
CA TYR A 256 2.52 2.73 -13.65
C TYR A 256 3.53 3.47 -12.77
N LEU A 257 3.81 2.94 -11.56
CA LEU A 257 4.84 3.47 -10.69
C LEU A 257 6.23 3.31 -11.29
N GLU A 258 6.53 2.17 -11.90
CA GLU A 258 7.81 1.94 -12.60
C GLU A 258 8.02 2.94 -13.73
N ALA A 259 6.98 3.19 -14.54
CA ALA A 259 7.03 4.19 -15.60
C ALA A 259 7.29 5.61 -15.04
N LEU A 260 6.62 5.99 -13.95
CA LEU A 260 6.82 7.28 -13.30
C LEU A 260 8.24 7.43 -12.74
N LEU A 261 8.79 6.37 -12.11
CA LEU A 261 10.17 6.35 -11.60
C LEU A 261 11.21 6.48 -12.72
N GLN A 262 10.98 5.82 -13.87
CA GLN A 262 11.87 5.92 -15.04
C GLN A 262 11.86 7.33 -15.63
N ASN A 263 10.67 7.94 -15.76
CA ASN A 263 10.51 9.29 -16.27
C ASN A 263 11.20 10.33 -15.37
N ALA A 264 11.04 10.21 -14.04
CA ALA A 264 11.70 11.09 -13.09
C ALA A 264 13.23 11.00 -13.18
N ARG A 265 13.81 9.79 -13.28
CA ARG A 265 15.26 9.60 -13.45
C ARG A 265 15.81 10.18 -14.75
N SER A 266 15.02 10.16 -15.82
CA SER A 266 15.40 10.71 -17.11
C SER A 266 15.41 12.25 -17.12
N SER A 267 14.55 12.86 -16.30
CA SER A 267 14.46 14.31 -16.14
C SER A 267 15.60 14.88 -15.29
N ASP A 268 16.10 14.14 -14.30
CA ASP A 268 17.23 14.55 -13.45
C ASP A 268 18.60 14.54 -14.19
N LYS A 269 18.67 13.90 -15.36
CA LYS A 269 19.91 13.81 -16.16
C LYS A 269 20.06 14.90 -17.23
N LYS A 270 19.06 15.76 -17.37
CA LYS A 270 19.08 16.92 -18.28
C LYS A 270 19.31 18.22 -17.53
#